data_168b529b569597b78477b6b074626f4b
#
_entry.id   168b529b569597b78477b6b074626f4b
#
_cell.length_a   1.000
_cell.length_b   1.000
_cell.length_c   1.000
_cell.angle_alpha   90.00
_cell.angle_beta   90.00
_cell.angle_gamma   90.00
#
_symmetry.space_group_name_H-M   'P 1'
#
loop_
_entity.id
_entity.type
_entity.pdbx_description
1 polymer ?
#
loop_
_entity_poly.entity_id
_entity_poly.type
_entity_poly.pdbx_seq_one_letter_code
_entity_poly.pdbx_strand_id
1 'polypeptide(L)'
;PYFFKKGIFVMEKSIRKKFWIFALPTMAAFTIGFIVPFVYGIFLSFCKFSTVTDWKWVGFKNYTRIFVVNGSVDTTFIHSIWYTALFTVVSVLIINIVSFAIAMALTKGIRGTNLFRTVFFLPNLIGGIVLSYVWLMIFNSILQNYSKTIVSSEWSAFWGLIAVVCWQQIGYMMIIYISGIQNIPGELIEAAEIDGANKVQLLRYVTIPMVMPSITICLFLSLIHISE
;
A
#
# COMPACT_ATOMS: atom_id res chain seq x y z
N PRO A 1 28.56 24.40 28.73
CA PRO A 1 27.71 24.53 27.57
C PRO A 1 28.43 24.89 26.27
N TYR A 2 29.56 25.64 26.34
CA TYR A 2 30.32 26.12 25.16
C TYR A 2 31.09 25.03 24.42
N PHE A 3 31.65 24.05 25.13
CA PHE A 3 32.42 22.94 24.55
C PHE A 3 31.51 21.96 23.76
N PHE A 4 30.28 21.74 24.23
CA PHE A 4 29.31 20.85 23.59
C PHE A 4 28.81 21.43 22.23
N LYS A 5 28.55 22.74 22.16
CA LYS A 5 28.19 23.43 20.92
C LYS A 5 29.31 23.41 19.87
N LYS A 6 30.57 23.55 20.29
CA LYS A 6 31.70 23.53 19.37
C LYS A 6 31.98 22.14 18.77
N GLY A 7 31.76 21.07 19.57
CA GLY A 7 31.84 19.67 19.12
C GLY A 7 30.78 19.33 18.09
N ILE A 8 29.54 19.75 18.31
CA ILE A 8 28.41 19.53 17.38
C ILE A 8 28.69 20.27 16.05
N PHE A 9 29.18 21.51 16.07
CA PHE A 9 29.43 22.30 14.87
C PHE A 9 30.60 21.74 14.02
N VAL A 10 31.61 21.17 14.66
CA VAL A 10 32.77 20.51 13.96
C VAL A 10 32.30 19.19 13.35
N MET A 11 31.46 18.42 14.04
CA MET A 11 30.90 17.16 13.56
C MET A 11 29.96 17.40 12.38
N GLU A 12 29.11 18.41 12.45
CA GLU A 12 28.20 18.83 11.37
C GLU A 12 28.97 19.25 10.10
N LYS A 13 30.05 20.01 10.25
CA LYS A 13 30.91 20.42 9.15
C LYS A 13 31.66 19.24 8.52
N SER A 14 32.07 18.25 9.30
CA SER A 14 32.73 17.03 8.83
C SER A 14 31.77 16.11 8.10
N ILE A 15 30.53 15.93 8.62
CA ILE A 15 29.46 15.15 7.99
C ILE A 15 29.08 15.80 6.66
N ARG A 16 28.94 17.12 6.60
CA ARG A 16 28.60 17.86 5.39
C ARG A 16 29.66 17.70 4.28
N LYS A 17 30.93 17.61 4.63
CA LYS A 17 32.03 17.35 3.65
C LYS A 17 31.99 15.91 3.11
N LYS A 18 31.60 14.94 3.94
CA LYS A 18 31.59 13.52 3.58
C LYS A 18 30.20 13.10 3.04
N PHE A 19 29.21 13.98 3.10
CA PHE A 19 27.83 13.70 2.64
C PHE A 19 27.80 13.17 1.20
N TRP A 20 28.55 13.80 0.30
CA TRP A 20 28.59 13.41 -1.10
C TRP A 20 29.18 12.01 -1.32
N ILE A 21 30.12 11.58 -0.47
CA ILE A 21 30.73 10.23 -0.58
C ILE A 21 29.68 9.15 -0.30
N PHE A 22 28.79 9.40 0.66
CA PHE A 22 27.73 8.44 1.02
C PHE A 22 26.46 8.60 0.17
N ALA A 23 26.10 9.82 -0.20
CA ALA A 23 24.89 10.08 -0.97
C ALA A 23 25.07 9.80 -2.47
N LEU A 24 26.26 10.05 -3.03
CA LEU A 24 26.51 9.96 -4.47
C LEU A 24 26.30 8.54 -5.04
N PRO A 25 26.77 7.44 -4.42
CA PRO A 25 26.50 6.10 -4.92
C PRO A 25 25.01 5.77 -4.95
N THR A 26 24.28 6.14 -3.90
CA THR A 26 22.83 5.91 -3.80
C THR A 26 22.06 6.75 -4.83
N MET A 27 22.43 8.03 -4.98
CA MET A 27 21.83 8.91 -5.99
C MET A 27 22.14 8.44 -7.41
N ALA A 28 23.37 7.97 -7.68
CA ALA A 28 23.74 7.43 -8.97
C ALA A 28 22.94 6.15 -9.29
N ALA A 29 22.85 5.22 -8.34
CA ALA A 29 22.06 4.01 -8.49
C ALA A 29 20.56 4.32 -8.74
N PHE A 30 19.98 5.26 -7.99
CA PHE A 30 18.61 5.71 -8.17
C PHE A 30 18.41 6.41 -9.53
N THR A 31 19.35 7.25 -9.94
CA THR A 31 19.26 7.93 -11.24
C THR A 31 19.31 6.93 -12.39
N ILE A 32 20.25 6.00 -12.37
CA ILE A 32 20.42 5.00 -13.44
C ILE A 32 19.28 3.97 -13.42
N GLY A 33 18.89 3.49 -12.24
CA GLY A 33 17.90 2.42 -12.10
C GLY A 33 16.45 2.89 -12.18
N PHE A 34 16.18 4.16 -11.86
CA PHE A 34 14.82 4.68 -11.81
C PHE A 34 14.61 5.89 -12.73
N ILE A 35 15.37 6.99 -12.55
CA ILE A 35 15.10 8.23 -13.28
C ILE A 35 15.32 8.06 -14.78
N VAL A 36 16.42 7.45 -15.20
CA VAL A 36 16.71 7.26 -16.62
C VAL A 36 15.65 6.39 -17.32
N PRO A 37 15.28 5.20 -16.82
CA PRO A 37 14.19 4.41 -17.40
C PRO A 37 12.84 5.12 -17.39
N PHE A 38 12.53 5.88 -16.34
CA PHE A 38 11.30 6.64 -16.21
C PHE A 38 11.19 7.74 -17.27
N VAL A 39 12.22 8.57 -17.41
CA VAL A 39 12.26 9.63 -18.43
C VAL A 39 12.22 9.03 -19.85
N TYR A 40 12.95 7.92 -20.05
CA TYR A 40 12.94 7.22 -21.32
C TYR A 40 11.57 6.61 -21.65
N GLY A 41 10.88 6.06 -20.62
CA GLY A 41 9.51 5.57 -20.76
C GLY A 41 8.53 6.69 -21.17
N ILE A 42 8.65 7.88 -20.57
CA ILE A 42 7.87 9.06 -20.97
C ILE A 42 8.16 9.41 -22.43
N PHE A 43 9.41 9.43 -22.85
CA PHE A 43 9.79 9.69 -24.26
C PHE A 43 9.17 8.64 -25.19
N LEU A 44 9.27 7.35 -24.86
CA LEU A 44 8.70 6.25 -25.67
C LEU A 44 7.17 6.31 -25.72
N SER A 45 6.49 6.90 -24.75
CA SER A 45 5.03 7.05 -24.79
C SER A 45 4.53 7.92 -25.94
N PHE A 46 5.39 8.81 -26.45
CA PHE A 46 5.15 9.61 -27.66
C PHE A 46 5.62 8.95 -28.95
N CYS A 47 6.16 7.75 -28.87
CA CYS A 47 6.72 7.01 -30.00
C CYS A 47 5.90 5.76 -30.29
N LYS A 48 5.87 5.34 -31.55
CA LYS A 48 5.48 4.00 -31.96
C LYS A 48 6.77 3.16 -32.04
N PHE A 49 6.86 2.09 -31.27
CA PHE A 49 8.05 1.24 -31.22
C PHE A 49 7.66 -0.25 -31.21
N SER A 50 8.51 -1.09 -31.79
CA SER A 50 8.47 -2.54 -31.67
C SER A 50 9.56 -3.07 -30.74
N THR A 51 10.70 -2.39 -30.70
CA THR A 51 11.80 -2.61 -29.77
C THR A 51 12.28 -1.27 -29.21
N VAL A 52 13.01 -1.29 -28.11
CA VAL A 52 13.50 -0.06 -27.44
C VAL A 52 14.40 0.79 -28.34
N THR A 53 15.01 0.16 -29.34
CA THR A 53 15.93 0.81 -30.31
C THR A 53 15.26 1.21 -31.62
N ASP A 54 14.10 0.61 -31.97
CA ASP A 54 13.37 0.92 -33.22
C ASP A 54 12.08 1.67 -32.89
N TRP A 55 12.16 3.00 -32.88
CA TRP A 55 11.06 3.88 -32.54
C TRP A 55 10.86 4.97 -33.60
N LYS A 56 9.60 5.38 -33.75
CA LYS A 56 9.19 6.50 -34.60
C LYS A 56 8.34 7.46 -33.79
N TRP A 57 8.68 8.73 -33.83
CA TRP A 57 7.92 9.76 -33.16
C TRP A 57 6.52 9.91 -33.75
N VAL A 58 5.48 9.76 -32.93
CA VAL A 58 4.07 9.88 -33.35
C VAL A 58 3.29 10.92 -32.54
N GLY A 59 3.95 11.64 -31.65
CA GLY A 59 3.34 12.66 -30.80
C GLY A 59 2.23 12.07 -29.90
N PHE A 60 1.12 12.76 -29.80
CA PHE A 60 -0.01 12.36 -28.95
C PHE A 60 -0.90 11.23 -29.52
N LYS A 61 -0.54 10.64 -30.65
CA LYS A 61 -1.37 9.63 -31.34
C LYS A 61 -1.63 8.39 -30.47
N ASN A 62 -0.70 8.00 -29.62
CA ASN A 62 -0.89 6.89 -28.69
C ASN A 62 -1.97 7.22 -27.65
N TYR A 63 -1.99 8.44 -27.15
CA TYR A 63 -2.98 8.91 -26.18
C TYR A 63 -4.38 9.06 -26.79
N THR A 64 -4.47 9.57 -28.02
CA THR A 64 -5.78 9.65 -28.70
C THR A 64 -6.36 8.28 -29.02
N ARG A 65 -5.53 7.27 -29.30
CA ARG A 65 -5.97 5.90 -29.53
C ARG A 65 -6.56 5.20 -28.31
N ILE A 66 -6.25 5.68 -27.09
CA ILE A 66 -6.85 5.15 -25.87
C ILE A 66 -8.36 5.45 -25.83
N PHE A 67 -8.77 6.61 -26.38
CA PHE A 67 -10.16 7.05 -26.34
C PHE A 67 -10.91 6.80 -27.66
N VAL A 68 -10.19 6.71 -28.78
CA VAL A 68 -10.80 6.57 -30.10
C VAL A 68 -10.08 5.46 -30.89
N VAL A 69 -10.78 4.36 -31.14
CA VAL A 69 -10.32 3.26 -31.95
C VAL A 69 -11.21 3.18 -33.22
N ASN A 70 -10.58 3.23 -34.40
CA ASN A 70 -11.28 3.14 -35.69
C ASN A 70 -12.43 4.15 -35.90
N GLY A 71 -12.29 5.36 -35.32
CA GLY A 71 -13.30 6.41 -35.42
C GLY A 71 -14.47 6.30 -34.42
N SER A 72 -14.49 5.27 -33.60
CA SER A 72 -15.49 5.08 -32.51
C SER A 72 -14.85 5.31 -31.14
N VAL A 73 -15.64 5.83 -30.19
CA VAL A 73 -15.17 5.99 -28.80
C VAL A 73 -15.00 4.62 -28.17
N ASP A 74 -13.78 4.32 -27.73
CA ASP A 74 -13.50 3.09 -26.99
C ASP A 74 -13.78 3.33 -25.50
N THR A 75 -14.80 2.67 -24.98
CA THR A 75 -15.19 2.75 -23.56
C THR A 75 -14.37 1.83 -22.67
N THR A 76 -13.55 0.93 -23.25
CA THR A 76 -12.79 -0.09 -22.50
C THR A 76 -11.83 0.54 -21.51
N PHE A 77 -11.15 1.61 -21.91
CA PHE A 77 -10.23 2.33 -21.03
C PHE A 77 -10.96 3.03 -19.87
N ILE A 78 -12.09 3.66 -20.15
CA ILE A 78 -12.92 4.32 -19.13
C ILE A 78 -13.45 3.28 -18.14
N HIS A 79 -13.92 2.13 -18.65
CA HIS A 79 -14.37 1.02 -17.82
C HIS A 79 -13.24 0.49 -16.93
N SER A 80 -12.03 0.33 -17.48
CA SER A 80 -10.86 -0.12 -16.72
C SER A 80 -10.46 0.85 -15.61
N ILE A 81 -10.53 2.16 -15.88
CA ILE A 81 -10.27 3.20 -14.84
C ILE A 81 -11.31 3.08 -13.73
N TRP A 82 -12.59 3.00 -14.09
CA TRP A 82 -13.66 2.89 -13.09
C TRP A 82 -13.55 1.62 -12.26
N TYR A 83 -13.27 0.50 -12.91
CA TYR A 83 -13.06 -0.78 -12.22
C TYR A 83 -11.88 -0.72 -11.25
N THR A 84 -10.75 -0.17 -11.69
CA THR A 84 -9.56 0.02 -10.85
C THR A 84 -9.84 0.98 -9.68
N ALA A 85 -10.52 2.08 -9.93
CA ALA A 85 -10.90 3.03 -8.88
C ALA A 85 -11.81 2.37 -7.83
N LEU A 86 -12.83 1.63 -8.26
CA LEU A 86 -13.72 0.90 -7.37
C LEU A 86 -12.96 -0.16 -6.56
N PHE A 87 -12.11 -0.94 -7.24
CA PHE A 87 -11.27 -1.94 -6.59
C PHE A 87 -10.37 -1.32 -5.51
N THR A 88 -9.70 -0.22 -5.84
CA THR A 88 -8.82 0.50 -4.91
C THR A 88 -9.58 1.01 -3.70
N VAL A 89 -10.70 1.71 -3.91
CA VAL A 89 -11.49 2.27 -2.80
C VAL A 89 -12.00 1.16 -1.87
N VAL A 90 -12.58 0.10 -2.44
CA VAL A 90 -13.13 -1.00 -1.64
C VAL A 90 -12.03 -1.75 -0.88
N SER A 91 -10.92 -2.06 -1.54
CA SER A 91 -9.78 -2.74 -0.90
C SER A 91 -9.17 -1.91 0.22
N VAL A 92 -8.89 -0.62 -0.02
CA VAL A 92 -8.34 0.29 0.99
C VAL A 92 -9.24 0.38 2.21
N LEU A 93 -10.55 0.52 2.01
CA LEU A 93 -11.50 0.58 3.11
C LEU A 93 -11.52 -0.71 3.92
N ILE A 94 -11.63 -1.87 3.26
CA ILE A 94 -11.66 -3.17 3.93
C ILE A 94 -10.36 -3.41 4.70
N ILE A 95 -9.20 -3.21 4.06
CA ILE A 95 -7.90 -3.42 4.69
C ILE A 95 -7.77 -2.57 5.94
N ASN A 96 -8.05 -1.27 5.86
CA ASN A 96 -7.85 -0.37 6.99
C ASN A 96 -8.85 -0.64 8.12
N ILE A 97 -10.14 -0.86 7.81
CA ILE A 97 -11.16 -1.14 8.83
C ILE A 97 -10.85 -2.45 9.54
N VAL A 98 -10.56 -3.52 8.79
CA VAL A 98 -10.33 -4.85 9.39
C VAL A 98 -9.02 -4.87 10.17
N SER A 99 -7.94 -4.28 9.62
CA SER A 99 -6.64 -4.18 10.32
C SER A 99 -6.74 -3.40 11.61
N PHE A 100 -7.45 -2.27 11.62
CA PHE A 100 -7.68 -1.47 12.82
C PHE A 100 -8.51 -2.24 13.85
N ALA A 101 -9.58 -2.92 13.43
CA ALA A 101 -10.41 -3.72 14.32
C ALA A 101 -9.62 -4.87 14.97
N ILE A 102 -8.79 -5.58 14.19
CA ILE A 102 -7.93 -6.65 14.72
C ILE A 102 -6.87 -6.07 15.66
N ALA A 103 -6.25 -4.93 15.31
CA ALA A 103 -5.27 -4.26 16.16
C ALA A 103 -5.88 -3.86 17.52
N MET A 104 -7.09 -3.29 17.50
CA MET A 104 -7.83 -2.96 18.72
C MET A 104 -8.16 -4.19 19.58
N ALA A 105 -8.48 -5.33 18.95
CA ALA A 105 -8.71 -6.57 19.68
C ALA A 105 -7.41 -7.09 20.31
N LEU A 106 -6.31 -7.12 19.56
CA LEU A 106 -5.03 -7.67 20.02
C LEU A 106 -4.31 -6.78 21.04
N THR A 107 -4.61 -5.50 21.14
CA THR A 107 -4.05 -4.60 22.16
C THR A 107 -4.71 -4.73 23.54
N LYS A 108 -5.83 -5.45 23.65
CA LYS A 108 -6.54 -5.71 24.92
C LYS A 108 -5.92 -6.81 25.81
N GLY A 109 -4.73 -7.30 25.49
CA GLY A 109 -4.04 -8.30 26.32
C GLY A 109 -4.57 -9.73 26.19
N ILE A 110 -5.09 -10.11 25.02
CA ILE A 110 -5.57 -11.47 24.75
C ILE A 110 -4.40 -12.47 24.84
N ARG A 111 -4.63 -13.62 25.49
CA ARG A 111 -3.63 -14.70 25.53
C ARG A 111 -3.30 -15.16 24.12
N GLY A 112 -1.98 -15.24 23.79
CA GLY A 112 -1.52 -15.64 22.46
C GLY A 112 -1.43 -14.52 21.41
N THR A 113 -1.50 -13.25 21.83
CA THR A 113 -1.39 -12.08 20.92
C THR A 113 -0.22 -12.16 19.94
N ASN A 114 0.95 -12.63 20.40
CA ASN A 114 2.13 -12.75 19.54
C ASN A 114 1.94 -13.82 18.44
N LEU A 115 1.27 -14.93 18.76
CA LEU A 115 0.95 -15.95 17.77
C LEU A 115 0.00 -15.38 16.70
N PHE A 116 -1.06 -14.67 17.11
CA PHE A 116 -1.98 -14.03 16.17
C PHE A 116 -1.27 -13.01 15.29
N ARG A 117 -0.39 -12.16 15.86
CA ARG A 117 0.42 -11.22 15.08
C ARG A 117 1.24 -11.94 14.00
N THR A 118 1.91 -13.02 14.36
CA THR A 118 2.72 -13.81 13.43
C THR A 118 1.87 -14.45 12.33
N VAL A 119 0.74 -15.07 12.69
CA VAL A 119 -0.14 -15.74 11.72
C VAL A 119 -0.75 -14.74 10.73
N PHE A 120 -1.21 -13.59 11.20
CA PHE A 120 -1.76 -12.56 10.30
C PHE A 120 -0.70 -11.89 9.43
N PHE A 121 0.55 -11.82 9.90
CA PHE A 121 1.65 -11.22 9.13
C PHE A 121 2.24 -12.18 8.09
N LEU A 122 2.13 -13.50 8.32
CA LEU A 122 2.72 -14.53 7.46
C LEU A 122 2.37 -14.40 5.96
N PRO A 123 1.10 -14.10 5.57
CA PRO A 123 0.73 -13.96 4.16
C PRO A 123 1.54 -12.87 3.42
N ASN A 124 1.90 -11.80 4.10
CA ASN A 124 2.67 -10.70 3.52
C ASN A 124 4.12 -11.11 3.15
N LEU A 125 4.65 -12.17 3.77
CA LEU A 125 5.99 -12.69 3.48
C LEU A 125 6.03 -13.61 2.25
N ILE A 126 4.87 -14.03 1.75
CA ILE A 126 4.79 -14.91 0.58
C ILE A 126 4.91 -14.06 -0.68
N GLY A 127 5.85 -14.42 -1.56
CA GLY A 127 6.04 -13.70 -2.83
C GLY A 127 4.77 -13.73 -3.69
N GLY A 128 4.41 -12.56 -4.26
CA GLY A 128 3.15 -12.36 -4.98
C GLY A 128 2.90 -13.36 -6.11
N ILE A 129 3.93 -13.78 -6.85
CA ILE A 129 3.80 -14.77 -7.93
C ILE A 129 3.32 -16.12 -7.38
N VAL A 130 3.94 -16.60 -6.31
CA VAL A 130 3.57 -17.89 -5.67
C VAL A 130 2.15 -17.79 -5.11
N LEU A 131 1.87 -16.70 -4.44
CA LEU A 131 0.57 -16.43 -3.84
C LEU A 131 -0.54 -16.43 -4.89
N SER A 132 -0.35 -15.70 -5.98
CA SER A 132 -1.31 -15.61 -7.09
C SER A 132 -1.62 -16.98 -7.70
N TYR A 133 -0.58 -17.80 -7.89
CA TYR A 133 -0.75 -19.12 -8.47
C TYR A 133 -1.53 -20.06 -7.53
N VAL A 134 -1.19 -20.07 -6.26
CA VAL A 134 -1.87 -20.88 -5.24
C VAL A 134 -3.35 -20.47 -5.13
N TRP A 135 -3.65 -19.19 -5.03
CA TRP A 135 -5.02 -18.71 -4.94
C TRP A 135 -5.83 -18.98 -6.21
N LEU A 136 -5.20 -18.85 -7.40
CA LEU A 136 -5.87 -19.19 -8.66
C LEU A 136 -6.30 -20.66 -8.68
N MET A 137 -5.44 -21.56 -8.21
CA MET A 137 -5.77 -23.00 -8.10
C MET A 137 -6.91 -23.23 -7.09
N ILE A 138 -6.85 -22.59 -5.92
CA ILE A 138 -7.87 -22.74 -4.88
C ILE A 138 -9.23 -22.24 -5.41
N PHE A 139 -9.29 -21.04 -5.98
CA PHE A 139 -10.54 -20.48 -6.49
C PHE A 139 -11.12 -21.31 -7.62
N ASN A 140 -10.30 -21.73 -8.59
CA ASN A 140 -10.78 -22.57 -9.68
C ASN A 140 -11.26 -23.92 -9.18
N SER A 141 -10.59 -24.54 -8.20
CA SER A 141 -11.01 -25.80 -7.60
C SER A 141 -12.37 -25.70 -6.91
N ILE A 142 -12.63 -24.59 -6.20
CA ILE A 142 -13.91 -24.33 -5.55
C ILE A 142 -15.01 -24.06 -6.60
N LEU A 143 -14.71 -23.21 -7.59
CA LEU A 143 -15.68 -22.79 -8.59
C LEU A 143 -16.00 -23.86 -9.64
N GLN A 144 -15.10 -24.82 -9.84
CA GLN A 144 -15.32 -25.96 -10.75
C GLN A 144 -16.56 -26.77 -10.37
N ASN A 145 -16.89 -26.86 -9.08
CA ASN A 145 -18.12 -27.51 -8.62
C ASN A 145 -19.39 -26.83 -9.14
N TYR A 146 -19.28 -25.57 -9.56
CA TYR A 146 -20.39 -24.79 -10.14
C TYR A 146 -20.21 -24.58 -11.66
N SER A 147 -19.32 -25.33 -12.30
CA SER A 147 -18.96 -25.19 -13.74
C SER A 147 -18.49 -23.76 -14.11
N LYS A 148 -17.81 -23.10 -13.17
CA LYS A 148 -17.30 -21.72 -13.31
C LYS A 148 -15.80 -21.67 -13.00
N THR A 149 -15.15 -20.62 -13.48
CA THR A 149 -13.77 -20.25 -13.12
C THR A 149 -13.78 -18.84 -12.52
N ILE A 150 -12.70 -18.43 -11.87
CA ILE A 150 -12.60 -17.07 -11.30
C ILE A 150 -12.77 -15.99 -12.37
N VAL A 151 -12.36 -16.29 -13.61
CA VAL A 151 -12.40 -15.37 -14.77
C VAL A 151 -13.74 -15.41 -15.52
N SER A 152 -14.66 -16.31 -15.16
CA SER A 152 -15.98 -16.45 -15.84
C SER A 152 -16.91 -15.26 -15.67
N SER A 153 -16.65 -14.42 -14.65
CA SER A 153 -17.42 -13.21 -14.37
C SER A 153 -16.53 -12.13 -13.77
N GLU A 154 -16.72 -10.89 -14.21
CA GLU A 154 -15.99 -9.72 -13.65
C GLU A 154 -16.17 -9.60 -12.13
N TRP A 155 -17.37 -9.86 -11.63
CA TRP A 155 -17.66 -9.80 -10.20
C TRP A 155 -16.99 -10.90 -9.39
N SER A 156 -16.88 -12.12 -9.92
CA SER A 156 -16.12 -13.19 -9.23
C SER A 156 -14.64 -12.89 -9.20
N ALA A 157 -14.08 -12.37 -10.29
CA ALA A 157 -12.70 -11.89 -10.34
C ALA A 157 -12.46 -10.74 -9.36
N PHE A 158 -13.37 -9.76 -9.31
CA PHE A 158 -13.29 -8.60 -8.43
C PHE A 158 -13.21 -9.02 -6.95
N TRP A 159 -14.16 -9.81 -6.47
CA TRP A 159 -14.19 -10.25 -5.08
C TRP A 159 -13.07 -11.23 -4.74
N GLY A 160 -12.68 -12.06 -5.69
CA GLY A 160 -11.54 -12.95 -5.53
C GLY A 160 -10.23 -12.17 -5.33
N LEU A 161 -9.97 -11.16 -6.15
CA LEU A 161 -8.82 -10.28 -6.00
C LEU A 161 -8.85 -9.51 -4.67
N ILE A 162 -10.01 -8.95 -4.29
CA ILE A 162 -10.18 -8.27 -2.99
C ILE A 162 -9.83 -9.23 -1.84
N ALA A 163 -10.33 -10.47 -1.88
CA ALA A 163 -10.06 -11.43 -0.82
C ALA A 163 -8.56 -11.72 -0.67
N VAL A 164 -7.85 -11.92 -1.78
CA VAL A 164 -6.40 -12.20 -1.78
C VAL A 164 -5.62 -11.00 -1.28
N VAL A 165 -5.85 -9.81 -1.84
CA VAL A 165 -5.15 -8.58 -1.48
C VAL A 165 -5.41 -8.21 -0.02
N CYS A 166 -6.65 -8.28 0.43
CA CYS A 166 -7.00 -8.01 1.83
C CYS A 166 -6.32 -9.02 2.77
N TRP A 167 -6.38 -10.31 2.46
CA TRP A 167 -5.74 -11.34 3.27
C TRP A 167 -4.22 -11.13 3.38
N GLN A 168 -3.56 -10.71 2.31
CA GLN A 168 -2.12 -10.42 2.30
C GLN A 168 -1.77 -9.16 3.09
N GLN A 169 -2.54 -8.08 2.95
CA GLN A 169 -2.18 -6.76 3.46
C GLN A 169 -2.67 -6.47 4.88
N ILE A 170 -3.75 -7.10 5.32
CA ILE A 170 -4.36 -6.85 6.65
C ILE A 170 -3.34 -7.03 7.77
N GLY A 171 -2.51 -8.09 7.71
CA GLY A 171 -1.53 -8.37 8.76
C GLY A 171 -0.44 -7.31 8.88
N TYR A 172 0.02 -6.78 7.75
CA TYR A 172 1.03 -5.73 7.72
C TYR A 172 0.48 -4.40 8.31
N MET A 173 -0.69 -3.98 7.85
CA MET A 173 -1.33 -2.76 8.36
C MET A 173 -1.72 -2.89 9.84
N MET A 174 -2.15 -4.07 10.26
CA MET A 174 -2.46 -4.37 11.66
C MET A 174 -1.28 -4.09 12.60
N ILE A 175 -0.05 -4.44 12.22
CA ILE A 175 1.15 -4.19 13.05
C ILE A 175 1.38 -2.69 13.23
N ILE A 176 1.19 -1.89 12.17
CA ILE A 176 1.33 -0.43 12.24
C ILE A 176 0.26 0.16 13.16
N TYR A 177 -0.97 -0.31 13.07
CA TYR A 177 -2.05 0.12 13.97
C TYR A 177 -1.80 -0.30 15.43
N ILE A 178 -1.30 -1.50 15.68
CA ILE A 178 -0.93 -1.95 17.03
C ILE A 178 0.11 -1.01 17.65
N SER A 179 1.16 -0.66 16.87
CA SER A 179 2.17 0.29 17.31
C SER A 179 1.57 1.67 17.63
N GLY A 180 0.68 2.18 16.78
CA GLY A 180 -0.01 3.45 17.02
C GLY A 180 -0.88 3.44 18.27
N ILE A 181 -1.64 2.36 18.49
CA ILE A 181 -2.50 2.21 19.68
C ILE A 181 -1.66 2.09 20.96
N GLN A 182 -0.57 1.33 20.92
CA GLN A 182 0.32 1.14 22.09
C GLN A 182 1.08 2.42 22.47
N ASN A 183 1.21 3.37 21.58
CA ASN A 183 1.84 4.66 21.86
C ASN A 183 0.90 5.70 22.49
N ILE A 184 -0.37 5.37 22.70
CA ILE A 184 -1.31 6.25 23.41
C ILE A 184 -0.92 6.27 24.90
N PRO A 185 -0.65 7.45 25.52
CA PRO A 185 -0.39 7.55 26.93
C PRO A 185 -1.57 7.02 27.77
N GLY A 186 -1.30 6.12 28.71
CA GLY A 186 -2.32 5.55 29.58
C GLY A 186 -3.11 6.60 30.37
N GLU A 187 -2.43 7.68 30.76
CA GLU A 187 -3.02 8.82 31.45
C GLU A 187 -4.22 9.44 30.72
N LEU A 188 -4.20 9.46 29.38
CA LEU A 188 -5.32 9.99 28.59
C LEU A 188 -6.53 9.05 28.62
N ILE A 189 -6.28 7.74 28.66
CA ILE A 189 -7.34 6.72 28.75
C ILE A 189 -7.96 6.78 30.16
N GLU A 190 -7.14 6.81 31.21
CA GLU A 190 -7.59 6.90 32.60
C GLU A 190 -8.37 8.19 32.87
N ALA A 191 -7.89 9.34 32.35
CA ALA A 191 -8.59 10.62 32.51
C ALA A 191 -9.99 10.57 31.85
N ALA A 192 -10.08 10.01 30.63
CA ALA A 192 -11.37 9.87 29.95
C ALA A 192 -12.33 8.92 30.68
N GLU A 193 -11.80 7.85 31.31
CA GLU A 193 -12.59 6.92 32.12
C GLU A 193 -13.10 7.58 33.41
N ILE A 194 -12.27 8.41 34.08
CA ILE A 194 -12.66 9.22 35.24
C ILE A 194 -13.77 10.22 34.89
N ASP A 195 -13.68 10.82 33.67
CA ASP A 195 -14.71 11.73 33.14
C ASP A 195 -16.00 11.00 32.72
N GLY A 196 -16.06 9.68 32.89
CA GLY A 196 -17.25 8.86 32.57
C GLY A 196 -17.44 8.51 31.12
N ALA A 197 -16.39 8.60 30.31
CA ALA A 197 -16.47 8.23 28.89
C ALA A 197 -16.75 6.72 28.72
N ASN A 198 -17.76 6.39 27.92
CA ASN A 198 -18.00 5.01 27.53
C ASN A 198 -17.00 4.55 26.44
N LYS A 199 -16.95 3.23 26.14
CA LYS A 199 -16.00 2.63 25.19
C LYS A 199 -16.07 3.25 23.80
N VAL A 200 -17.25 3.67 23.34
CA VAL A 200 -17.42 4.31 22.01
C VAL A 200 -16.89 5.74 22.05
N GLN A 201 -17.13 6.46 23.13
CA GLN A 201 -16.58 7.81 23.34
C GLN A 201 -15.07 7.77 23.44
N LEU A 202 -14.49 6.83 24.21
CA LEU A 202 -13.07 6.61 24.30
C LEU A 202 -12.45 6.32 22.91
N LEU A 203 -13.09 5.45 22.12
CA LEU A 203 -12.64 5.15 20.77
C LEU A 203 -12.66 6.40 19.88
N ARG A 204 -13.77 7.14 19.89
CA ARG A 204 -13.99 8.26 18.96
C ARG A 204 -13.19 9.51 19.32
N TYR A 205 -13.08 9.83 20.61
CA TYR A 205 -12.53 11.09 21.08
C TYR A 205 -11.08 11.00 21.56
N VAL A 206 -10.60 9.80 21.89
CA VAL A 206 -9.22 9.59 22.37
C VAL A 206 -8.46 8.71 21.37
N THR A 207 -8.90 7.45 21.16
CA THR A 207 -8.12 6.47 20.40
C THR A 207 -7.95 6.88 18.94
N ILE A 208 -9.03 7.16 18.20
CA ILE A 208 -8.95 7.50 16.76
C ILE A 208 -8.11 8.77 16.54
N PRO A 209 -8.30 9.89 17.26
CA PRO A 209 -7.47 11.07 17.09
C PRO A 209 -5.99 10.83 17.38
N MET A 210 -5.66 10.07 18.41
CA MET A 210 -4.28 9.74 18.76
C MET A 210 -3.59 8.81 17.78
N VAL A 211 -4.35 7.91 17.15
CA VAL A 211 -3.86 6.97 16.11
C VAL A 211 -3.91 7.56 14.70
N MET A 212 -4.39 8.79 14.53
CA MET A 212 -4.52 9.44 13.20
C MET A 212 -3.22 9.40 12.37
N PRO A 213 -2.02 9.61 12.92
CA PRO A 213 -0.79 9.45 12.14
C PRO A 213 -0.63 8.04 11.57
N SER A 214 -0.94 6.99 12.33
CA SER A 214 -0.89 5.61 11.84
C SER A 214 -1.97 5.33 10.81
N ILE A 215 -3.18 5.90 10.96
CA ILE A 215 -4.24 5.81 9.94
C ILE A 215 -3.76 6.40 8.62
N THR A 216 -3.16 7.58 8.67
CA THR A 216 -2.64 8.25 7.47
C THR A 216 -1.56 7.40 6.79
N ILE A 217 -0.61 6.87 7.56
CA ILE A 217 0.44 6.00 7.02
C ILE A 217 -0.18 4.74 6.39
N CYS A 218 -1.11 4.07 7.06
CA CYS A 218 -1.75 2.88 6.53
C CYS A 218 -2.57 3.15 5.26
N LEU A 219 -3.25 4.30 5.17
CA LEU A 219 -3.96 4.69 3.96
C LEU A 219 -3.01 4.87 2.78
N PHE A 220 -1.89 5.58 2.95
CA PHE A 220 -0.89 5.74 1.90
C PHE A 220 -0.23 4.42 1.52
N LEU A 221 0.16 3.59 2.49
CA LEU A 221 0.78 2.30 2.22
C LEU A 221 -0.19 1.34 1.50
N SER A 222 -1.47 1.31 1.90
CA SER A 222 -2.45 0.47 1.19
C SER A 222 -2.67 0.92 -0.25
N LEU A 223 -2.62 2.23 -0.55
CA LEU A 223 -2.68 2.74 -1.92
C LEU A 223 -1.44 2.33 -2.74
N ILE A 224 -0.25 2.40 -2.16
CA ILE A 224 1.00 2.02 -2.83
C ILE A 224 0.96 0.52 -3.17
N HIS A 225 0.66 -0.34 -2.21
CA HIS A 225 0.67 -1.80 -2.42
C HIS A 225 -0.46 -2.34 -3.31
N ILE A 226 -1.54 -1.59 -3.50
CA ILE A 226 -2.58 -1.95 -4.47
C ILE A 226 -2.15 -1.60 -5.90
N SER A 227 -1.26 -0.61 -6.07
CA SER A 227 -0.78 -0.17 -7.38
C SER A 227 0.43 -0.97 -7.90
N GLU A 228 1.04 -1.80 -7.08
CA GLU A 228 2.11 -2.75 -7.45
C GLU A 228 1.54 -4.06 -8.02
#